data_2a8f084a73be2572bfe324c37629bebd
#
_entry.id   2a8f084a73be2572bfe324c37629bebd
#
_cell.length_a   1.000
_cell.length_b   1.000
_cell.length_c   1.000
_cell.angle_alpha   90.00
_cell.angle_beta   90.00
_cell.angle_gamma   90.00
#
_symmetry.space_group_name_H-M   'P 1'
#
loop_
_entity.id
_entity.type
_entity.pdbx_description
1 polymer ?
#
loop_
_entity_poly.entity_id
_entity_poly.type
_entity_poly.pdbx_seq_one_letter_code
_entity_poly.pdbx_strand_id
1 'polypeptide(L)'
;MTFDLTPTAAQHDLARRTHEFAEEVIRPVALHYDQRQEFPWPVLEEAAQRGFYSPLFYRDLIGDPTGLSLPMFMEELFWGCAGIGLAIVMPALALSAIGQAASPEQMLEWAPECFGTPGDLKLAALAISEPEGGSDVRNLRTRARRDGDDWIIDGHKMWIGNGGIANVHVVNAVVDEELGHRGQALFVIPGGTPGLKLVRKLDKLGCRASHTAELLFEGVRVPGANLLGGEEKLEHKLAKAREVVAGEKRSGSATLGTFEQTRPMVAAQAIGIARAALEYATWYATEREAFGGPIIDNQGIAFPLAELATQIDAARLLTWRASWMAANNVPFERGEGSMSKMAASEVAVRATERAIQTMGGWGYITDHPVEKWYRDAKLYTIFEGTSEIQRMVISNALGAAVGTPPLHVVLEPSGGPLNRVFGRGTPLRSRVADTALSMQDRVPEPVMRLAMKVLRPPGR
;
A
#
# COMPACT_ATOMS: atom_id res chain seq x y z
N MET A 1 19.03 -2.91 18.43
CA MET A 1 18.13 -3.93 19.06
C MET A 1 18.32 -5.26 18.37
N THR A 2 18.16 -6.36 19.09
CA THR A 2 18.19 -7.70 18.49
C THR A 2 16.95 -7.88 17.64
N PHE A 3 17.10 -8.44 16.45
CA PHE A 3 15.97 -8.82 15.60
C PHE A 3 15.26 -10.01 16.25
N ASP A 4 14.06 -9.77 16.75
CA ASP A 4 13.23 -10.76 17.44
C ASP A 4 11.79 -10.60 16.96
N LEU A 5 11.19 -11.67 16.49
CA LEU A 5 9.81 -11.76 16.02
C LEU A 5 8.91 -12.54 17.00
N THR A 6 9.36 -12.72 18.25
CA THR A 6 8.55 -13.38 19.28
C THR A 6 7.54 -12.39 19.87
N PRO A 7 6.24 -12.60 19.70
CA PRO A 7 5.24 -11.72 20.27
C PRO A 7 5.26 -11.76 21.81
N THR A 8 5.07 -10.60 22.41
CA THR A 8 4.93 -10.44 23.86
C THR A 8 3.53 -10.87 24.34
N ALA A 9 3.37 -11.07 25.65
CA ALA A 9 2.06 -11.36 26.24
C ALA A 9 1.02 -10.25 25.95
N ALA A 10 1.44 -8.98 25.91
CA ALA A 10 0.56 -7.85 25.57
C ALA A 10 0.08 -7.90 24.11
N GLN A 11 0.95 -8.32 23.20
CA GLN A 11 0.62 -8.49 21.79
C GLN A 11 -0.32 -9.69 21.56
N HIS A 12 -0.10 -10.79 22.27
CA HIS A 12 -1.04 -11.91 22.25
C HIS A 12 -2.42 -11.50 22.79
N ASP A 13 -2.47 -10.70 23.88
CA ASP A 13 -3.73 -10.18 24.40
C ASP A 13 -4.41 -9.23 23.40
N LEU A 14 -3.68 -8.34 22.78
CA LEU A 14 -4.20 -7.45 21.73
C LEU A 14 -4.79 -8.26 20.57
N ALA A 15 -4.06 -9.25 20.04
CA ALA A 15 -4.54 -10.12 18.96
C ALA A 15 -5.81 -10.86 19.37
N ARG A 16 -5.84 -11.45 20.57
CA ARG A 16 -7.01 -12.14 21.11
C ARG A 16 -8.24 -11.23 21.18
N ARG A 17 -8.10 -10.06 21.80
CA ARG A 17 -9.22 -9.08 21.91
C ARG A 17 -9.70 -8.57 20.56
N THR A 18 -8.78 -8.40 19.62
CA THR A 18 -9.13 -7.98 18.25
C THR A 18 -9.84 -9.11 17.51
N HIS A 19 -9.39 -10.36 17.68
CA HIS A 19 -10.05 -11.53 17.12
C HIS A 19 -11.47 -11.70 17.64
N GLU A 20 -11.67 -11.61 18.96
CA GLU A 20 -12.99 -11.63 19.62
C GLU A 20 -13.91 -10.55 19.03
N PHE A 21 -13.40 -9.33 18.87
CA PHE A 21 -14.17 -8.26 18.23
C PHE A 21 -14.50 -8.59 16.75
N ALA A 22 -13.55 -9.15 16.02
CA ALA A 22 -13.76 -9.53 14.62
C ALA A 22 -14.79 -10.66 14.47
N GLU A 23 -14.75 -11.65 15.37
CA GLU A 23 -15.66 -12.79 15.37
C GLU A 23 -17.07 -12.42 15.83
N GLU A 24 -17.19 -11.72 16.96
CA GLU A 24 -18.48 -11.42 17.61
C GLU A 24 -19.23 -10.28 16.95
N VAL A 25 -18.52 -9.24 16.47
CA VAL A 25 -19.12 -7.97 16.02
C VAL A 25 -19.02 -7.80 14.49
N ILE A 26 -17.89 -8.10 13.89
CA ILE A 26 -17.66 -7.83 12.46
C ILE A 26 -18.24 -8.93 11.58
N ARG A 27 -17.87 -10.19 11.81
CA ARG A 27 -18.27 -11.33 10.94
C ARG A 27 -19.77 -11.50 10.80
N PRO A 28 -20.60 -11.41 11.86
CA PRO A 28 -22.04 -11.60 11.75
C PRO A 28 -22.74 -10.60 10.82
N VAL A 29 -22.17 -9.42 10.65
CA VAL A 29 -22.77 -8.33 9.84
C VAL A 29 -22.04 -8.07 8.52
N ALA A 30 -20.93 -8.75 8.26
CA ALA A 30 -20.06 -8.49 7.12
C ALA A 30 -20.76 -8.62 5.76
N LEU A 31 -21.56 -9.66 5.56
CA LEU A 31 -22.33 -9.88 4.33
C LEU A 31 -23.42 -8.83 4.15
N HIS A 32 -24.10 -8.45 5.22
CA HIS A 32 -25.14 -7.42 5.19
C HIS A 32 -24.59 -6.08 4.68
N TYR A 33 -23.48 -5.60 5.27
CA TYR A 33 -22.87 -4.32 4.86
C TYR A 33 -22.25 -4.39 3.46
N ASP A 34 -21.73 -5.55 3.03
CA ASP A 34 -21.24 -5.73 1.67
C ASP A 34 -22.38 -5.66 0.65
N GLN A 35 -23.47 -6.40 0.86
CA GLN A 35 -24.60 -6.45 -0.06
C GLN A 35 -25.30 -5.09 -0.19
N ARG A 36 -25.49 -4.37 0.91
CA ARG A 36 -26.14 -3.06 0.93
C ARG A 36 -25.21 -1.91 0.60
N GLN A 37 -23.90 -2.14 0.62
CA GLN A 37 -22.89 -1.08 0.44
C GLN A 37 -23.05 0.07 1.46
N GLU A 38 -23.52 -0.23 2.64
CA GLU A 38 -23.74 0.76 3.69
C GLU A 38 -22.48 0.93 4.55
N PHE A 39 -22.30 2.14 5.10
CA PHE A 39 -21.18 2.41 6.01
C PHE A 39 -21.52 1.88 7.41
N PRO A 40 -20.61 1.13 8.06
CA PRO A 40 -20.91 0.34 9.26
C PRO A 40 -20.81 1.16 10.57
N TRP A 41 -21.53 2.26 10.71
CA TRP A 41 -21.48 3.14 11.88
C TRP A 41 -21.62 2.42 13.23
N PRO A 42 -22.56 1.47 13.42
CA PRO A 42 -22.67 0.74 14.70
C PRO A 42 -21.41 -0.07 15.04
N VAL A 43 -20.71 -0.60 14.04
CA VAL A 43 -19.47 -1.36 14.24
C VAL A 43 -18.32 -0.43 14.61
N LEU A 44 -18.27 0.79 14.03
CA LEU A 44 -17.29 1.79 14.42
C LEU A 44 -17.51 2.27 15.86
N GLU A 45 -18.78 2.45 16.26
CA GLU A 45 -19.14 2.81 17.65
C GLU A 45 -18.65 1.74 18.63
N GLU A 46 -18.90 0.47 18.35
CA GLU A 46 -18.42 -0.64 19.17
C GLU A 46 -16.88 -0.70 19.20
N ALA A 47 -16.23 -0.46 18.06
CA ALA A 47 -14.76 -0.37 18.00
C ALA A 47 -14.22 0.77 18.90
N ALA A 48 -14.89 1.92 18.91
CA ALA A 48 -14.53 3.05 19.76
C ALA A 48 -14.73 2.73 21.26
N GLN A 49 -15.83 2.07 21.61
CA GLN A 49 -16.11 1.64 22.99
C GLN A 49 -15.10 0.60 23.49
N ARG A 50 -14.63 -0.30 22.62
CA ARG A 50 -13.56 -1.28 22.93
C ARG A 50 -12.14 -0.68 22.87
N GLY A 51 -12.01 0.61 22.53
CA GLY A 51 -10.73 1.33 22.49
C GLY A 51 -9.91 1.12 21.21
N PHE A 52 -10.49 0.55 20.14
CA PHE A 52 -9.83 0.31 18.86
C PHE A 52 -9.92 1.48 17.87
N TYR A 53 -10.63 2.56 18.25
CA TYR A 53 -10.89 3.70 17.37
C TYR A 53 -10.54 5.01 18.06
N SER A 54 -9.26 5.35 18.14
CA SER A 54 -8.78 6.60 18.71
C SER A 54 -7.36 6.94 18.25
N PRO A 55 -6.94 8.24 18.24
CA PRO A 55 -5.57 8.62 17.92
C PRO A 55 -4.54 8.00 18.84
N LEU A 56 -4.85 7.86 20.13
CA LEU A 56 -3.95 7.29 21.14
C LEU A 56 -3.69 5.80 20.87
N PHE A 57 -4.72 5.06 20.53
CA PHE A 57 -4.59 3.64 20.21
C PHE A 57 -3.62 3.44 19.03
N TYR A 58 -3.78 4.17 17.93
CA TYR A 58 -2.87 4.06 16.78
C TYR A 58 -1.46 4.58 17.09
N ARG A 59 -1.32 5.62 17.91
CA ARG A 59 -0.01 6.07 18.40
C ARG A 59 0.72 4.95 19.13
N ASP A 60 0.04 4.24 20.01
CA ASP A 60 0.62 3.18 20.83
C ASP A 60 0.99 1.95 19.96
N LEU A 61 0.17 1.62 18.96
CA LEU A 61 0.50 0.56 17.98
C LEU A 61 1.74 0.89 17.14
N ILE A 62 1.84 2.14 16.66
CA ILE A 62 2.97 2.62 15.84
C ILE A 62 4.23 2.78 16.71
N GLY A 63 4.06 3.19 17.95
CA GLY A 63 5.15 3.39 18.93
C GLY A 63 5.72 2.10 19.52
N ASP A 64 5.17 0.94 19.20
CA ASP A 64 5.68 -0.35 19.64
C ASP A 64 7.08 -0.62 19.07
N PRO A 65 8.15 -0.71 19.91
CA PRO A 65 9.50 -0.89 19.43
C PRO A 65 9.76 -2.25 18.77
N THR A 66 8.91 -3.24 19.02
CA THR A 66 9.00 -4.53 18.32
C THR A 66 8.44 -4.46 16.90
N GLY A 67 7.59 -3.47 16.61
CA GLY A 67 6.88 -3.31 15.35
C GLY A 67 5.82 -4.38 15.08
N LEU A 68 5.46 -5.23 16.04
CA LEU A 68 4.54 -6.36 15.82
C LEU A 68 3.08 -6.04 16.17
N SER A 69 2.82 -5.10 17.08
CA SER A 69 1.45 -4.79 17.54
C SER A 69 0.53 -4.37 16.39
N LEU A 70 1.00 -3.50 15.52
CA LEU A 70 0.20 -2.99 14.41
C LEU A 70 -0.15 -4.07 13.36
N PRO A 71 0.79 -4.87 12.82
CA PRO A 71 0.44 -5.93 11.89
C PRO A 71 -0.42 -7.04 12.53
N MET A 72 -0.23 -7.38 13.80
CA MET A 72 -1.08 -8.35 14.50
C MET A 72 -2.53 -7.83 14.65
N PHE A 73 -2.71 -6.58 15.04
CA PHE A 73 -4.02 -5.93 15.08
C PHE A 73 -4.70 -5.94 13.69
N MET A 74 -3.96 -5.53 12.65
CA MET A 74 -4.49 -5.47 11.29
C MET A 74 -4.89 -6.85 10.77
N GLU A 75 -4.09 -7.88 11.01
CA GLU A 75 -4.39 -9.24 10.58
C GLU A 75 -5.71 -9.75 11.18
N GLU A 76 -5.90 -9.60 12.51
CA GLU A 76 -7.12 -10.05 13.19
C GLU A 76 -8.36 -9.24 12.76
N LEU A 77 -8.24 -7.93 12.65
CA LEU A 77 -9.34 -7.07 12.23
C LEU A 77 -9.84 -7.43 10.82
N PHE A 78 -8.92 -7.67 9.89
CA PHE A 78 -9.23 -7.96 8.49
C PHE A 78 -9.61 -9.42 8.24
N TRP A 79 -9.28 -10.31 9.16
CA TRP A 79 -9.87 -11.64 9.23
C TRP A 79 -11.39 -11.57 9.42
N GLY A 80 -11.89 -10.58 10.14
CA GLY A 80 -13.32 -10.33 10.27
C GLY A 80 -13.98 -9.91 8.97
N CYS A 81 -13.59 -8.78 8.42
CA CYS A 81 -14.08 -8.25 7.14
C CYS A 81 -13.19 -7.12 6.63
N ALA A 82 -12.69 -7.23 5.40
CA ALA A 82 -11.85 -6.17 4.81
C ALA A 82 -12.58 -4.83 4.64
N GLY A 83 -13.85 -4.84 4.22
CA GLY A 83 -14.62 -3.60 4.02
C GLY A 83 -14.86 -2.85 5.33
N ILE A 84 -15.24 -3.56 6.40
CA ILE A 84 -15.45 -2.98 7.73
C ILE A 84 -14.09 -2.61 8.35
N GLY A 85 -13.08 -3.46 8.23
CA GLY A 85 -11.72 -3.15 8.68
C GLY A 85 -11.20 -1.85 8.08
N LEU A 86 -11.37 -1.64 6.77
CA LEU A 86 -11.02 -0.38 6.10
C LEU A 86 -11.80 0.82 6.67
N ALA A 87 -13.10 0.68 6.95
CA ALA A 87 -13.89 1.76 7.56
C ALA A 87 -13.31 2.18 8.92
N ILE A 88 -12.85 1.21 9.73
CA ILE A 88 -12.26 1.46 11.05
C ILE A 88 -10.86 2.10 10.94
N VAL A 89 -10.00 1.64 10.02
CA VAL A 89 -8.59 2.07 9.99
C VAL A 89 -8.33 3.27 9.08
N MET A 90 -9.26 3.64 8.20
CA MET A 90 -9.06 4.72 7.23
C MET A 90 -8.68 6.06 7.87
N PRO A 91 -9.26 6.49 9.03
CA PRO A 91 -8.82 7.72 9.70
C PRO A 91 -7.35 7.70 10.15
N ALA A 92 -6.80 6.54 10.48
CA ALA A 92 -5.39 6.42 10.86
C ALA A 92 -4.44 6.74 9.70
N LEU A 93 -4.86 6.52 8.45
CA LEU A 93 -4.06 6.88 7.28
C LEU A 93 -3.95 8.41 7.13
N ALA A 94 -5.06 9.14 7.33
CA ALA A 94 -5.06 10.60 7.35
C ALA A 94 -4.24 11.14 8.54
N LEU A 95 -4.41 10.55 9.74
CA LEU A 95 -3.63 10.89 10.93
C LEU A 95 -2.13 10.68 10.71
N SER A 96 -1.72 9.61 10.02
CA SER A 96 -0.32 9.36 9.68
C SER A 96 0.25 10.46 8.77
N ALA A 97 -0.52 10.94 7.78
CA ALA A 97 -0.11 12.05 6.92
C ALA A 97 0.01 13.36 7.69
N ILE A 98 -0.92 13.64 8.62
CA ILE A 98 -0.84 14.77 9.55
C ILE A 98 0.43 14.65 10.40
N GLY A 99 0.67 13.50 11.05
CA GLY A 99 1.81 13.26 11.93
C GLY A 99 3.18 13.45 11.25
N GLN A 100 3.28 13.22 9.94
CA GLN A 100 4.51 13.43 9.19
C GLN A 100 4.75 14.89 8.79
N ALA A 101 3.69 15.67 8.59
CA ALA A 101 3.77 17.01 7.99
C ALA A 101 3.48 18.14 8.98
N ALA A 102 2.59 17.94 9.94
CA ALA A 102 2.07 18.96 10.84
C ALA A 102 3.11 19.51 11.84
N SER A 103 2.80 20.66 12.42
CA SER A 103 3.40 21.13 13.66
C SER A 103 2.78 20.43 14.87
N PRO A 104 3.41 20.50 16.08
CA PRO A 104 2.80 19.97 17.29
C PRO A 104 1.41 20.55 17.59
N GLU A 105 1.20 21.86 17.34
CA GLU A 105 -0.07 22.56 17.54
C GLU A 105 -1.13 22.03 16.58
N GLN A 106 -0.79 21.89 15.30
CA GLN A 106 -1.69 21.31 14.30
C GLN A 106 -2.04 19.85 14.61
N MET A 107 -1.09 19.09 15.17
CA MET A 107 -1.35 17.72 15.59
C MET A 107 -2.37 17.64 16.75
N LEU A 108 -2.26 18.56 17.72
CA LEU A 108 -3.22 18.66 18.82
C LEU A 108 -4.61 19.08 18.34
N GLU A 109 -4.68 19.94 17.34
CA GLU A 109 -5.94 20.41 16.74
C GLU A 109 -6.63 19.30 15.92
N TRP A 110 -5.90 18.66 15.01
CA TRP A 110 -6.51 17.80 13.98
C TRP A 110 -6.60 16.32 14.35
N ALA A 111 -5.76 15.79 15.24
CA ALA A 111 -5.81 14.37 15.58
C ALA A 111 -7.14 13.95 16.24
N PRO A 112 -7.74 14.71 17.15
CA PRO A 112 -9.08 14.40 17.68
C PRO A 112 -10.17 14.43 16.61
N GLU A 113 -10.07 15.35 15.64
CA GLU A 113 -11.04 15.49 14.55
C GLU A 113 -11.02 14.33 13.56
N CYS A 114 -9.96 13.49 13.59
CA CYS A 114 -9.89 12.29 12.76
C CYS A 114 -10.75 11.13 13.26
N PHE A 115 -11.04 11.06 14.56
CA PHE A 115 -11.69 9.91 15.19
C PHE A 115 -12.92 10.27 16.01
N GLY A 116 -12.92 11.43 16.68
CA GLY A 116 -13.93 11.77 17.69
C GLY A 116 -13.82 10.91 18.94
N THR A 117 -14.97 10.67 19.57
CA THR A 117 -15.11 9.87 20.79
C THR A 117 -16.34 8.97 20.68
N PRO A 118 -16.50 7.93 21.54
CA PRO A 118 -17.73 7.17 21.60
C PRO A 118 -18.96 8.10 21.77
N GLY A 119 -19.98 7.91 20.94
CA GLY A 119 -21.17 8.75 20.86
C GLY A 119 -21.02 10.02 20.01
N ASP A 120 -19.81 10.42 19.62
CA ASP A 120 -19.53 11.52 18.68
C ASP A 120 -18.37 11.12 17.76
N LEU A 121 -18.61 10.09 16.94
CA LEU A 121 -17.59 9.58 16.02
C LEU A 121 -17.32 10.57 14.90
N LYS A 122 -16.04 10.73 14.59
CA LYS A 122 -15.55 11.51 13.47
C LYS A 122 -14.77 10.63 12.49
N LEU A 123 -14.66 11.09 11.26
CA LEU A 123 -13.94 10.41 10.19
C LEU A 123 -12.89 11.34 9.58
N ALA A 124 -11.82 10.75 9.09
CA ALA A 124 -10.85 11.47 8.28
C ALA A 124 -10.63 10.77 6.93
N ALA A 125 -10.23 11.56 5.94
CA ALA A 125 -9.93 11.12 4.57
C ALA A 125 -8.54 11.62 4.16
N LEU A 126 -7.78 10.78 3.43
CA LEU A 126 -6.55 11.17 2.77
C LEU A 126 -6.79 11.23 1.26
N ALA A 127 -6.70 12.44 0.67
CA ALA A 127 -7.03 12.70 -0.72
C ALA A 127 -5.75 13.00 -1.54
N ILE A 128 -5.17 11.96 -2.14
CA ILE A 128 -3.97 12.05 -2.99
C ILE A 128 -4.31 11.78 -4.45
N SER A 129 -4.87 10.59 -4.75
CA SER A 129 -5.08 10.09 -6.11
C SER A 129 -6.07 10.95 -6.90
N GLU A 130 -5.85 11.02 -8.21
CA GLU A 130 -6.67 11.74 -9.19
C GLU A 130 -7.09 10.80 -10.32
N PRO A 131 -8.10 11.14 -11.14
CA PRO A 131 -8.54 10.29 -12.25
C PRO A 131 -7.42 9.86 -13.18
N GLU A 132 -6.46 10.76 -13.48
CA GLU A 132 -5.30 10.50 -14.33
C GLU A 132 -4.01 10.17 -13.55
N GLY A 133 -4.05 10.21 -12.20
CA GLY A 133 -2.87 10.08 -11.33
C GLY A 133 -3.06 9.09 -10.18
N GLY A 134 -3.05 7.77 -10.46
CA GLY A 134 -3.06 6.71 -9.45
C GLY A 134 -1.64 6.27 -9.07
N SER A 135 -0.99 5.48 -9.94
CA SER A 135 0.41 5.07 -9.72
C SER A 135 1.41 6.22 -9.96
N ASP A 136 1.07 7.16 -10.82
CA ASP A 136 1.88 8.35 -11.11
C ASP A 136 1.45 9.57 -10.26
N VAL A 137 1.61 9.45 -8.94
CA VAL A 137 1.36 10.54 -7.98
C VAL A 137 2.33 11.72 -8.11
N ARG A 138 3.26 11.66 -9.07
CA ARG A 138 4.18 12.76 -9.37
C ARG A 138 3.54 13.84 -10.23
N ASN A 139 2.53 13.49 -11.04
CA ASN A 139 1.88 14.36 -12.02
C ASN A 139 0.46 14.74 -11.61
N LEU A 140 0.27 15.13 -10.34
CA LEU A 140 -1.03 15.59 -9.84
C LEU A 140 -1.40 16.94 -10.47
N ARG A 141 -2.70 17.14 -10.68
CA ARG A 141 -3.30 18.34 -11.28
C ARG A 141 -4.04 19.23 -10.29
N THR A 142 -4.39 18.73 -9.11
CA THR A 142 -4.96 19.56 -8.03
C THR A 142 -3.97 20.65 -7.66
N ARG A 143 -4.41 21.90 -7.69
CA ARG A 143 -3.59 23.10 -7.44
C ARG A 143 -4.03 23.78 -6.16
N ALA A 144 -3.06 24.34 -5.45
CA ALA A 144 -3.30 25.27 -4.37
C ALA A 144 -2.55 26.57 -4.69
N ARG A 145 -3.28 27.68 -4.78
CA ARG A 145 -2.72 29.00 -4.99
C ARG A 145 -2.93 29.87 -3.75
N ARG A 146 -1.98 30.70 -3.43
CA ARG A 146 -2.07 31.64 -2.33
C ARG A 146 -2.97 32.81 -2.70
N ASP A 147 -3.78 33.28 -1.73
CA ASP A 147 -4.65 34.45 -1.87
C ASP A 147 -4.68 35.21 -0.53
N GLY A 148 -3.76 36.17 -0.36
CA GLY A 148 -3.51 36.80 0.93
C GLY A 148 -2.95 35.83 1.96
N ASP A 149 -3.62 35.74 3.10
CA ASP A 149 -3.27 34.79 4.18
C ASP A 149 -3.91 33.41 4.01
N ASP A 150 -4.74 33.23 2.97
CA ASP A 150 -5.48 32.00 2.68
C ASP A 150 -4.88 31.25 1.49
N TRP A 151 -5.32 30.02 1.31
CA TRP A 151 -5.10 29.20 0.13
C TRP A 151 -6.41 28.87 -0.58
N ILE A 152 -6.39 28.90 -1.91
CA ILE A 152 -7.49 28.49 -2.77
C ILE A 152 -7.10 27.18 -3.46
N ILE A 153 -7.93 26.15 -3.31
CA ILE A 153 -7.67 24.83 -3.82
C ILE A 153 -8.69 24.47 -4.89
N ASP A 154 -8.19 24.08 -6.06
CA ASP A 154 -8.96 23.61 -7.19
C ASP A 154 -8.43 22.25 -7.68
N GLY A 155 -9.32 21.31 -7.95
CA GLY A 155 -8.90 20.00 -8.45
C GLY A 155 -9.93 18.91 -8.30
N HIS A 156 -9.52 17.70 -8.68
CA HIS A 156 -10.37 16.53 -8.74
C HIS A 156 -9.66 15.33 -8.12
N LYS A 157 -10.24 14.73 -7.08
CA LYS A 157 -9.69 13.59 -6.39
C LYS A 157 -10.57 12.36 -6.56
N MET A 158 -9.95 11.19 -6.75
CA MET A 158 -10.63 9.94 -7.06
C MET A 158 -10.19 8.83 -6.11
N TRP A 159 -11.12 7.91 -5.84
CA TRP A 159 -10.94 6.74 -4.94
C TRP A 159 -10.64 7.11 -3.50
N ILE A 160 -11.20 8.20 -3.00
CA ILE A 160 -10.92 8.72 -1.67
C ILE A 160 -11.76 7.99 -0.62
N GLY A 161 -11.09 7.23 0.25
CA GLY A 161 -11.73 6.61 1.41
C GLY A 161 -12.29 7.66 2.37
N ASN A 162 -13.53 7.48 2.82
CA ASN A 162 -14.31 8.44 3.61
C ASN A 162 -14.53 9.81 2.95
N GLY A 163 -14.17 9.96 1.66
CA GLY A 163 -14.31 11.23 0.95
C GLY A 163 -15.73 11.77 0.98
N GLY A 164 -15.90 13.04 1.31
CA GLY A 164 -17.19 13.73 1.37
C GLY A 164 -18.05 13.44 2.59
N ILE A 165 -17.76 12.38 3.37
CA ILE A 165 -18.41 12.10 4.65
C ILE A 165 -17.47 12.34 5.85
N ALA A 166 -16.19 12.58 5.60
CA ALA A 166 -15.19 12.84 6.64
C ALA A 166 -15.32 14.24 7.23
N ASN A 167 -15.02 14.36 8.52
CA ASN A 167 -14.89 15.63 9.23
C ASN A 167 -13.63 16.38 8.81
N VAL A 168 -12.59 15.62 8.44
CA VAL A 168 -11.30 16.15 8.03
C VAL A 168 -10.84 15.49 6.73
N HIS A 169 -10.46 16.29 5.73
CA HIS A 169 -9.83 15.82 4.49
C HIS A 169 -8.40 16.34 4.45
N VAL A 170 -7.42 15.45 4.45
CA VAL A 170 -6.01 15.77 4.18
C VAL A 170 -5.77 15.67 2.69
N VAL A 171 -5.55 16.80 2.05
CA VAL A 171 -5.51 16.94 0.59
C VAL A 171 -4.10 17.28 0.12
N ASN A 172 -3.56 16.49 -0.81
CA ASN A 172 -2.31 16.80 -1.49
C ASN A 172 -2.58 17.65 -2.72
N ALA A 173 -1.93 18.83 -2.80
CA ALA A 173 -2.06 19.74 -3.93
C ALA A 173 -0.69 20.28 -4.37
N VAL A 174 -0.59 20.67 -5.63
CA VAL A 174 0.61 21.32 -6.21
C VAL A 174 0.55 22.81 -5.91
N VAL A 175 1.60 23.33 -5.28
CA VAL A 175 1.80 24.74 -4.94
C VAL A 175 2.86 25.41 -5.83
N ASP A 176 3.70 24.59 -6.51
CA ASP A 176 4.73 25.07 -7.45
C ASP A 176 4.86 24.03 -8.58
N GLU A 177 4.35 24.38 -9.76
CA GLU A 177 4.32 23.47 -10.93
C GLU A 177 5.71 23.22 -11.51
N GLU A 178 6.63 24.16 -11.42
CA GLU A 178 7.98 24.05 -11.98
C GLU A 178 8.81 22.99 -11.25
N LEU A 179 8.47 22.71 -9.99
CA LEU A 179 9.13 21.71 -9.16
C LEU A 179 8.54 20.30 -9.29
N GLY A 180 7.47 20.11 -10.09
CA GLY A 180 6.79 18.84 -10.27
C GLY A 180 6.33 18.25 -8.94
N HIS A 181 6.64 16.95 -8.69
CA HIS A 181 6.26 16.27 -7.45
C HIS A 181 6.89 16.87 -6.17
N ARG A 182 7.95 17.68 -6.29
CA ARG A 182 8.58 18.36 -5.15
C ARG A 182 7.83 19.61 -4.76
N GLY A 183 7.03 20.17 -5.67
CA GLY A 183 6.18 21.34 -5.46
C GLY A 183 4.80 20.99 -4.89
N GLN A 184 4.62 19.84 -4.22
CA GLN A 184 3.36 19.44 -3.60
C GLN A 184 3.35 19.77 -2.10
N ALA A 185 2.17 20.08 -1.55
CA ALA A 185 1.95 20.32 -0.13
C ALA A 185 0.66 19.66 0.35
N LEU A 186 0.53 19.43 1.66
CA LEU A 186 -0.65 18.86 2.29
C LEU A 186 -1.45 19.94 3.01
N PHE A 187 -2.75 19.94 2.80
CA PHE A 187 -3.71 20.85 3.41
C PHE A 187 -4.77 20.09 4.17
N VAL A 188 -5.19 20.62 5.32
CA VAL A 188 -6.37 20.13 6.02
C VAL A 188 -7.58 20.93 5.58
N ILE A 189 -8.60 20.23 5.07
CA ILE A 189 -9.87 20.82 4.65
C ILE A 189 -10.98 20.22 5.51
N PRO A 190 -11.62 21.00 6.39
CA PRO A 190 -12.77 20.55 7.17
C PRO A 190 -13.92 20.08 6.27
N GLY A 191 -14.67 19.09 6.72
CA GLY A 191 -15.91 18.68 6.06
C GLY A 191 -16.90 19.84 5.99
N GLY A 192 -17.62 19.94 4.86
CA GLY A 192 -18.58 21.03 4.64
C GLY A 192 -17.97 22.37 4.22
N THR A 193 -16.64 22.48 4.03
CA THR A 193 -16.01 23.69 3.50
C THR A 193 -16.63 24.03 2.13
N PRO A 194 -17.07 25.28 1.90
CA PRO A 194 -17.62 25.69 0.61
C PRO A 194 -16.66 25.39 -0.55
N GLY A 195 -17.21 24.83 -1.64
CA GLY A 195 -16.41 24.40 -2.78
C GLY A 195 -15.92 22.96 -2.74
N LEU A 196 -15.89 22.30 -1.58
CA LEU A 196 -15.67 20.86 -1.46
C LEU A 196 -16.98 20.11 -1.78
N LYS A 197 -16.98 19.32 -2.85
CA LYS A 197 -18.14 18.61 -3.34
C LYS A 197 -17.89 17.11 -3.40
N LEU A 198 -18.81 16.34 -2.80
CA LEU A 198 -18.95 14.91 -3.07
C LEU A 198 -19.64 14.74 -4.43
N VAL A 199 -18.90 14.31 -5.45
CA VAL A 199 -19.47 14.06 -6.78
C VAL A 199 -20.31 12.80 -6.74
N ARG A 200 -19.76 11.70 -6.23
CA ARG A 200 -20.46 10.43 -6.02
C ARG A 200 -19.69 9.50 -5.07
N LYS A 201 -20.45 8.63 -4.42
CA LYS A 201 -19.92 7.40 -3.84
C LYS A 201 -19.66 6.41 -4.99
N LEU A 202 -18.52 5.73 -4.96
CA LEU A 202 -18.14 4.77 -5.99
C LEU A 202 -18.68 3.37 -5.69
N ASP A 203 -19.31 2.75 -6.68
CA ASP A 203 -19.61 1.31 -6.64
C ASP A 203 -18.33 0.52 -6.85
N LYS A 204 -18.10 -0.48 -6.00
CA LYS A 204 -16.84 -1.24 -6.00
C LYS A 204 -17.06 -2.72 -6.16
N LEU A 205 -16.05 -3.41 -6.68
CA LEU A 205 -16.02 -4.86 -6.76
C LEU A 205 -16.09 -5.50 -5.37
N GLY A 206 -15.25 -5.05 -4.44
CA GLY A 206 -15.13 -5.53 -3.07
C GLY A 206 -14.94 -4.38 -2.07
N CYS A 207 -14.71 -4.73 -0.80
CA CYS A 207 -14.61 -3.79 0.32
C CYS A 207 -15.78 -2.79 0.35
N ARG A 208 -16.98 -3.29 0.05
CA ARG A 208 -18.16 -2.46 -0.27
C ARG A 208 -18.74 -1.77 0.97
N ALA A 209 -18.47 -2.27 2.16
CA ALA A 209 -18.81 -1.62 3.43
C ALA A 209 -17.97 -0.35 3.70
N SER A 210 -16.77 -0.23 3.10
CA SER A 210 -15.96 0.98 3.19
C SER A 210 -16.46 2.04 2.22
N HIS A 211 -16.65 3.28 2.67
CA HIS A 211 -17.02 4.40 1.81
C HIS A 211 -15.81 4.84 0.97
N THR A 212 -16.01 5.00 -0.34
CA THR A 212 -15.00 5.48 -1.28
C THR A 212 -15.64 6.44 -2.26
N ALA A 213 -15.04 7.59 -2.51
CA ALA A 213 -15.70 8.67 -3.23
C ALA A 213 -14.82 9.35 -4.28
N GLU A 214 -15.52 10.05 -5.16
CA GLU A 214 -15.02 11.05 -6.10
C GLU A 214 -15.30 12.43 -5.51
N LEU A 215 -14.26 13.29 -5.41
CA LEU A 215 -14.33 14.62 -4.83
C LEU A 215 -13.92 15.67 -5.83
N LEU A 216 -14.65 16.78 -5.86
CA LEU A 216 -14.32 17.97 -6.64
C LEU A 216 -14.06 19.15 -5.68
N PHE A 217 -12.99 19.89 -5.95
CA PHE A 217 -12.59 21.10 -5.25
C PHE A 217 -12.73 22.25 -6.23
N GLU A 218 -13.64 23.21 -5.95
CA GLU A 218 -13.91 24.37 -6.79
C GLU A 218 -13.79 25.63 -5.95
N GLY A 219 -12.63 26.28 -6.03
CA GLY A 219 -12.34 27.48 -5.27
C GLY A 219 -12.41 27.28 -3.76
N VAL A 220 -12.00 26.10 -3.28
CA VAL A 220 -12.03 25.77 -1.83
C VAL A 220 -11.04 26.66 -1.10
N ARG A 221 -11.57 27.59 -0.30
CA ARG A 221 -10.76 28.52 0.50
C ARG A 221 -10.49 27.94 1.88
N VAL A 222 -9.22 27.90 2.27
CA VAL A 222 -8.78 27.50 3.60
C VAL A 222 -7.77 28.51 4.16
N PRO A 223 -7.77 28.78 5.48
CA PRO A 223 -6.76 29.59 6.14
C PRO A 223 -5.34 29.05 5.92
N GLY A 224 -4.33 29.92 5.93
CA GLY A 224 -2.92 29.51 5.87
C GLY A 224 -2.52 28.53 6.99
N ALA A 225 -3.18 28.61 8.16
CA ALA A 225 -2.98 27.67 9.26
C ALA A 225 -3.32 26.20 8.90
N ASN A 226 -4.12 25.99 7.87
CA ASN A 226 -4.49 24.63 7.40
C ASN A 226 -3.42 24.00 6.49
N LEU A 227 -2.39 24.72 6.08
CA LEU A 227 -1.20 24.17 5.44
C LEU A 227 -0.39 23.38 6.48
N LEU A 228 -0.26 22.08 6.30
CA LEU A 228 0.47 21.22 7.24
C LEU A 228 1.95 21.57 7.30
N GLY A 229 2.41 21.89 8.49
CA GLY A 229 3.78 22.33 8.78
C GLY A 229 4.03 23.82 8.61
N GLY A 230 3.04 24.57 8.07
CA GLY A 230 3.11 26.02 7.92
C GLY A 230 3.97 26.50 6.76
N GLU A 231 3.93 27.81 6.54
CA GLU A 231 4.58 28.50 5.41
C GLU A 231 6.11 28.37 5.43
N GLU A 232 6.72 28.56 6.60
CA GLU A 232 8.19 28.52 6.74
C GLU A 232 8.76 27.15 6.31
N LYS A 233 8.12 26.07 6.76
CA LYS A 233 8.50 24.69 6.39
C LYS A 233 8.28 24.44 4.90
N LEU A 234 7.20 24.98 4.33
CA LEU A 234 6.93 24.90 2.90
C LEU A 234 8.00 25.64 2.10
N GLU A 235 8.30 26.89 2.41
CA GLU A 235 9.31 27.68 1.69
C GLU A 235 10.70 27.04 1.75
N HIS A 236 11.10 26.53 2.93
CA HIS A 236 12.35 25.78 3.07
C HIS A 236 12.37 24.53 2.18
N LYS A 237 11.26 23.79 2.12
CA LYS A 237 11.11 22.62 1.26
C LYS A 237 11.24 22.98 -0.22
N LEU A 238 10.56 24.04 -0.66
CA LEU A 238 10.58 24.49 -2.05
C LEU A 238 11.95 25.02 -2.46
N ALA A 239 12.61 25.81 -1.60
CA ALA A 239 13.98 26.27 -1.83
C ALA A 239 14.96 25.11 -2.04
N LYS A 240 14.91 24.12 -1.15
CA LYS A 240 15.72 22.89 -1.28
C LYS A 240 15.39 22.09 -2.55
N ALA A 241 14.12 22.08 -2.96
CA ALA A 241 13.69 21.43 -4.20
C ALA A 241 14.24 22.14 -5.44
N ARG A 242 14.30 23.48 -5.44
CA ARG A 242 14.90 24.27 -6.53
C ARG A 242 16.40 24.00 -6.70
N GLU A 243 17.16 23.91 -5.59
CA GLU A 243 18.59 23.50 -5.62
C GLU A 243 18.78 22.12 -6.29
N VAL A 244 17.89 21.17 -6.01
CA VAL A 244 17.95 19.84 -6.62
C VAL A 244 17.65 19.88 -8.11
N VAL A 245 16.63 20.65 -8.53
CA VAL A 245 16.26 20.79 -9.95
C VAL A 245 17.35 21.53 -10.71
N ALA A 246 18.02 22.52 -10.12
CA ALA A 246 19.16 23.22 -10.69
C ALA A 246 20.43 22.33 -10.85
N GLY A 247 20.40 21.10 -10.35
CA GLY A 247 21.54 20.18 -10.42
C GLY A 247 22.65 20.44 -9.38
N GLU A 248 22.41 21.32 -8.43
CA GLU A 248 23.35 21.69 -7.37
C GLU A 248 23.50 20.60 -6.30
N LYS A 249 22.48 19.75 -6.14
CA LYS A 249 22.49 18.62 -5.20
C LYS A 249 21.91 17.36 -5.82
N ARG A 250 22.50 16.19 -5.53
CA ARG A 250 21.88 14.89 -5.81
C ARG A 250 20.80 14.61 -4.77
N SER A 251 19.54 14.43 -5.20
CA SER A 251 18.51 13.98 -4.28
C SER A 251 18.55 12.45 -4.13
N GLY A 252 18.72 11.98 -2.90
CA GLY A 252 18.25 10.64 -2.55
C GLY A 252 16.72 10.58 -2.68
N SER A 253 16.16 9.44 -3.06
CA SER A 253 14.72 9.22 -3.27
C SER A 253 13.94 9.20 -1.93
N ALA A 254 13.81 10.36 -1.26
CA ALA A 254 13.10 10.46 0.02
C ALA A 254 11.60 10.12 -0.08
N THR A 255 10.98 10.37 -1.24
CA THR A 255 9.53 10.11 -1.46
C THR A 255 9.22 8.61 -1.52
N LEU A 256 10.12 7.78 -2.03
CA LEU A 256 9.95 6.32 -2.04
C LEU A 256 10.08 5.72 -0.63
N GLY A 257 10.91 6.30 0.23
CA GLY A 257 11.10 5.82 1.60
C GLY A 257 9.86 5.95 2.49
N THR A 258 9.06 7.00 2.31
CA THR A 258 7.85 7.23 3.12
C THR A 258 6.77 6.18 2.85
N PHE A 259 6.53 5.81 1.59
CA PHE A 259 5.54 4.78 1.23
C PHE A 259 6.00 3.37 1.60
N GLU A 260 7.31 3.10 1.69
CA GLU A 260 7.81 1.79 2.12
C GLU A 260 7.37 1.44 3.54
N GLN A 261 7.29 2.43 4.44
CA GLN A 261 6.96 2.20 5.86
C GLN A 261 5.48 1.86 6.10
N THR A 262 4.56 2.29 5.21
CA THR A 262 3.13 2.01 5.36
C THR A 262 2.71 0.65 4.75
N ARG A 263 3.50 0.09 3.85
CA ARG A 263 3.20 -1.16 3.13
C ARG A 263 3.04 -2.40 4.02
N PRO A 264 3.80 -2.58 5.12
CA PRO A 264 3.58 -3.71 6.02
C PRO A 264 2.18 -3.75 6.65
N MET A 265 1.56 -2.59 6.92
CA MET A 265 0.16 -2.53 7.39
C MET A 265 -0.81 -3.12 6.37
N VAL A 266 -0.64 -2.74 5.10
CA VAL A 266 -1.49 -3.23 4.00
C VAL A 266 -1.26 -4.71 3.74
N ALA A 267 -0.03 -5.18 3.91
CA ALA A 267 0.32 -6.61 3.86
C ALA A 267 -0.41 -7.41 4.95
N ALA A 268 -0.42 -6.93 6.20
CA ALA A 268 -1.11 -7.59 7.29
C ALA A 268 -2.62 -7.69 7.07
N GLN A 269 -3.25 -6.67 6.50
CA GLN A 269 -4.65 -6.69 6.11
C GLN A 269 -4.94 -7.81 5.10
N ALA A 270 -4.10 -7.94 4.07
CA ALA A 270 -4.23 -8.99 3.06
C ALA A 270 -4.04 -10.40 3.65
N ILE A 271 -3.12 -10.55 4.62
CA ILE A 271 -2.89 -11.80 5.34
C ILE A 271 -4.13 -12.20 6.14
N GLY A 272 -4.81 -11.25 6.79
CA GLY A 272 -6.06 -11.50 7.51
C GLY A 272 -7.14 -12.10 6.59
N ILE A 273 -7.32 -11.55 5.39
CA ILE A 273 -8.26 -12.08 4.38
C ILE A 273 -7.84 -13.48 3.93
N ALA A 274 -6.55 -13.68 3.64
CA ALA A 274 -6.01 -14.97 3.18
C ALA A 274 -6.21 -16.06 4.23
N ARG A 275 -5.94 -15.75 5.50
CA ARG A 275 -6.15 -16.67 6.64
C ARG A 275 -7.62 -17.03 6.80
N ALA A 276 -8.51 -16.05 6.77
CA ALA A 276 -9.95 -16.28 6.85
C ALA A 276 -10.43 -17.24 5.75
N ALA A 277 -9.97 -17.04 4.52
CA ALA A 277 -10.33 -17.88 3.39
C ALA A 277 -9.77 -19.30 3.51
N LEU A 278 -8.53 -19.46 3.95
CA LEU A 278 -7.88 -20.74 4.16
C LEU A 278 -8.59 -21.55 5.26
N GLU A 279 -8.83 -20.93 6.42
CA GLU A 279 -9.50 -21.57 7.56
C GLU A 279 -10.91 -22.06 7.18
N TYR A 280 -11.68 -21.21 6.50
CA TYR A 280 -13.03 -21.55 6.09
C TYR A 280 -13.07 -22.65 5.02
N ALA A 281 -12.18 -22.60 4.04
CA ALA A 281 -12.07 -23.64 3.02
C ALA A 281 -11.61 -24.98 3.63
N THR A 282 -10.70 -24.94 4.60
CA THR A 282 -10.24 -26.14 5.32
C THR A 282 -11.37 -26.75 6.15
N TRP A 283 -12.07 -25.91 6.93
CA TRP A 283 -13.25 -26.35 7.65
C TRP A 283 -14.28 -27.01 6.72
N TYR A 284 -14.64 -26.35 5.63
CA TYR A 284 -15.59 -26.91 4.66
C TYR A 284 -15.10 -28.25 4.09
N ALA A 285 -13.81 -28.37 3.79
CA ALA A 285 -13.24 -29.59 3.23
C ALA A 285 -13.23 -30.78 4.22
N THR A 286 -13.20 -30.52 5.54
CA THR A 286 -13.32 -31.57 6.58
C THR A 286 -14.75 -32.01 6.79
N GLU A 287 -15.74 -31.11 6.58
CA GLU A 287 -17.17 -31.45 6.78
C GLU A 287 -17.84 -32.02 5.51
N ARG A 288 -17.39 -31.60 4.34
CA ARG A 288 -17.99 -31.97 3.06
C ARG A 288 -17.57 -33.38 2.66
N GLU A 289 -18.52 -34.29 2.60
CA GLU A 289 -18.31 -35.69 2.12
C GLU A 289 -18.59 -35.81 0.61
N ALA A 290 -17.70 -36.49 -0.10
CA ALA A 290 -17.87 -36.96 -1.48
C ALA A 290 -16.91 -38.12 -1.75
N PHE A 291 -17.30 -39.03 -2.65
CA PHE A 291 -16.51 -40.20 -3.02
C PHE A 291 -16.14 -41.13 -1.85
N GLY A 292 -16.98 -41.14 -0.81
CA GLY A 292 -16.86 -42.08 0.31
C GLY A 292 -16.12 -41.52 1.53
N GLY A 293 -15.81 -40.23 1.61
CA GLY A 293 -15.19 -39.58 2.76
C GLY A 293 -15.13 -38.05 2.64
N PRO A 294 -14.56 -37.37 3.64
CA PRO A 294 -14.33 -35.91 3.58
C PRO A 294 -13.47 -35.58 2.38
N ILE A 295 -13.78 -34.45 1.72
CA ILE A 295 -13.03 -34.08 0.50
C ILE A 295 -11.58 -33.68 0.80
N ILE A 296 -11.25 -33.34 2.04
CA ILE A 296 -9.87 -33.05 2.49
C ILE A 296 -8.93 -34.23 2.30
N ASP A 297 -9.46 -35.50 2.31
CA ASP A 297 -8.68 -36.71 2.11
C ASP A 297 -8.11 -36.84 0.69
N ASN A 298 -8.63 -36.03 -0.25
CA ASN A 298 -8.13 -35.98 -1.61
C ASN A 298 -6.94 -35.05 -1.70
N GLN A 299 -5.77 -35.55 -2.17
CA GLN A 299 -4.55 -34.76 -2.35
C GLN A 299 -4.76 -33.51 -3.21
N GLY A 300 -5.66 -33.56 -4.21
CA GLY A 300 -6.03 -32.41 -5.05
C GLY A 300 -6.70 -31.27 -4.28
N ILE A 301 -7.21 -31.51 -3.08
CA ILE A 301 -7.76 -30.52 -2.15
C ILE A 301 -6.74 -30.20 -1.06
N ALA A 302 -6.19 -31.19 -0.39
CA ALA A 302 -5.31 -31.01 0.77
C ALA A 302 -3.99 -30.30 0.42
N PHE A 303 -3.32 -30.68 -0.69
CA PHE A 303 -2.02 -30.11 -1.04
C PHE A 303 -2.08 -28.64 -1.37
N PRO A 304 -3.00 -28.13 -2.20
CA PRO A 304 -3.15 -26.68 -2.41
C PRO A 304 -3.45 -25.90 -1.13
N LEU A 305 -4.20 -26.44 -0.17
CA LEU A 305 -4.44 -25.78 1.13
C LEU A 305 -3.16 -25.73 1.98
N ALA A 306 -2.36 -26.81 1.99
CA ALA A 306 -1.06 -26.85 2.67
C ALA A 306 -0.04 -25.87 2.06
N GLU A 307 0.00 -25.74 0.73
CA GLU A 307 0.82 -24.76 0.02
C GLU A 307 0.41 -23.33 0.38
N LEU A 308 -0.89 -23.04 0.45
CA LEU A 308 -1.40 -21.73 0.86
C LEU A 308 -1.05 -21.42 2.31
N ALA A 309 -1.19 -22.38 3.23
CA ALA A 309 -0.78 -22.19 4.62
C ALA A 309 0.69 -21.77 4.71
N THR A 310 1.58 -22.45 3.98
CA THR A 310 3.01 -22.11 3.91
C THR A 310 3.25 -20.72 3.34
N GLN A 311 2.54 -20.35 2.27
CA GLN A 311 2.71 -19.05 1.62
C GLN A 311 2.17 -17.91 2.48
N ILE A 312 1.08 -18.09 3.21
CA ILE A 312 0.51 -17.12 4.14
C ILE A 312 1.49 -16.89 5.29
N ASP A 313 2.06 -17.93 5.84
CA ASP A 313 3.05 -17.82 6.93
C ASP A 313 4.33 -17.14 6.47
N ALA A 314 4.84 -17.48 5.30
CA ALA A 314 5.98 -16.79 4.68
C ALA A 314 5.69 -15.28 4.46
N ALA A 315 4.49 -14.93 3.97
CA ALA A 315 4.09 -13.53 3.78
C ALA A 315 3.97 -12.78 5.13
N ARG A 316 3.47 -13.45 6.19
CA ARG A 316 3.42 -12.91 7.56
C ARG A 316 4.82 -12.60 8.09
N LEU A 317 5.77 -13.52 7.95
CA LEU A 317 7.15 -13.30 8.39
C LEU A 317 7.83 -12.15 7.64
N LEU A 318 7.61 -12.03 6.32
CA LEU A 318 8.06 -10.87 5.53
C LEU A 318 7.46 -9.57 6.06
N THR A 319 6.18 -9.58 6.42
CA THR A 319 5.45 -8.43 6.94
C THR A 319 5.97 -8.02 8.32
N TRP A 320 6.13 -8.96 9.23
CA TRP A 320 6.67 -8.71 10.57
C TRP A 320 8.10 -8.17 10.51
N ARG A 321 8.94 -8.75 9.65
CA ARG A 321 10.30 -8.24 9.42
C ARG A 321 10.28 -6.78 8.95
N ALA A 322 9.47 -6.47 7.94
CA ALA A 322 9.40 -5.11 7.41
C ALA A 322 8.82 -4.12 8.45
N SER A 323 7.84 -4.55 9.25
CA SER A 323 7.28 -3.73 10.33
C SER A 323 8.30 -3.49 11.46
N TRP A 324 9.06 -4.51 11.85
CA TRP A 324 10.18 -4.36 12.78
C TRP A 324 11.23 -3.38 12.25
N MET A 325 11.62 -3.48 10.97
CA MET A 325 12.56 -2.56 10.34
C MET A 325 12.06 -1.12 10.39
N ALA A 326 10.78 -0.88 10.09
CA ALA A 326 10.15 0.44 10.18
C ALA A 326 10.20 1.00 11.61
N ALA A 327 9.79 0.22 12.61
CA ALA A 327 9.78 0.63 14.02
C ALA A 327 11.19 0.96 14.56
N ASN A 328 12.21 0.32 14.01
CA ASN A 328 13.61 0.50 14.45
C ASN A 328 14.44 1.40 13.52
N ASN A 329 13.82 2.10 12.58
CA ASN A 329 14.47 2.95 11.58
C ASN A 329 15.58 2.23 10.79
N VAL A 330 15.42 0.93 10.54
CA VAL A 330 16.32 0.15 9.70
C VAL A 330 15.96 0.43 8.22
N PRO A 331 16.92 0.86 7.39
CA PRO A 331 16.65 1.17 5.99
C PRO A 331 16.12 -0.03 5.20
N PHE A 332 15.14 0.21 4.33
CA PHE A 332 14.62 -0.79 3.38
C PHE A 332 15.50 -0.85 2.13
N GLU A 333 16.68 -1.44 2.24
CA GLU A 333 17.67 -1.47 1.16
C GLU A 333 17.26 -2.35 -0.04
N ARG A 334 16.43 -3.35 0.19
CA ARG A 334 15.96 -4.30 -0.83
C ARG A 334 14.49 -4.08 -1.22
N GLY A 335 13.83 -3.07 -0.65
CA GLY A 335 12.40 -2.85 -0.82
C GLY A 335 11.57 -3.84 0.02
N GLU A 336 11.95 -4.06 1.28
CA GLU A 336 11.33 -5.04 2.18
C GLU A 336 9.86 -4.76 2.43
N GLY A 337 9.46 -3.48 2.53
CA GLY A 337 8.06 -3.07 2.58
C GLY A 337 7.30 -3.49 1.31
N SER A 338 7.89 -3.27 0.14
CA SER A 338 7.34 -3.72 -1.15
C SER A 338 7.24 -5.24 -1.24
N MET A 339 8.27 -5.98 -0.77
CA MET A 339 8.26 -7.44 -0.77
C MET A 339 7.11 -7.99 0.08
N SER A 340 6.90 -7.45 1.28
CA SER A 340 5.82 -7.87 2.17
C SER A 340 4.45 -7.63 1.53
N LYS A 341 4.22 -6.41 1.01
CA LYS A 341 2.94 -6.03 0.39
C LYS A 341 2.64 -6.87 -0.86
N MET A 342 3.61 -7.07 -1.73
CA MET A 342 3.43 -7.89 -2.93
C MET A 342 3.09 -9.34 -2.58
N ALA A 343 3.89 -9.98 -1.72
CA ALA A 343 3.68 -11.36 -1.32
C ALA A 343 2.31 -11.57 -0.66
N ALA A 344 1.94 -10.72 0.30
CA ALA A 344 0.66 -10.80 1.00
C ALA A 344 -0.55 -10.57 0.07
N SER A 345 -0.47 -9.56 -0.81
CA SER A 345 -1.57 -9.25 -1.73
C SER A 345 -1.83 -10.37 -2.72
N GLU A 346 -0.78 -10.97 -3.27
CA GLU A 346 -0.91 -12.05 -4.25
C GLU A 346 -1.35 -13.36 -3.62
N VAL A 347 -0.88 -13.67 -2.40
CA VAL A 347 -1.36 -14.87 -1.69
C VAL A 347 -2.82 -14.71 -1.26
N ALA A 348 -3.28 -13.50 -0.90
CA ALA A 348 -4.69 -13.27 -0.55
C ALA A 348 -5.63 -13.56 -1.73
N VAL A 349 -5.29 -13.11 -2.94
CA VAL A 349 -6.07 -13.42 -4.14
C VAL A 349 -6.09 -14.92 -4.41
N ARG A 350 -4.95 -15.61 -4.29
CA ARG A 350 -4.86 -17.07 -4.50
C ARG A 350 -5.63 -17.87 -3.44
N ALA A 351 -5.53 -17.46 -2.17
CA ALA A 351 -6.23 -18.13 -1.07
C ALA A 351 -7.74 -18.02 -1.21
N THR A 352 -8.24 -16.84 -1.56
CA THR A 352 -9.68 -16.62 -1.74
C THR A 352 -10.23 -17.28 -3.00
N GLU A 353 -9.47 -17.30 -4.10
CA GLU A 353 -9.82 -18.08 -5.30
C GLU A 353 -9.88 -19.59 -4.98
N ARG A 354 -8.86 -20.09 -4.26
CA ARG A 354 -8.83 -21.52 -3.88
C ARG A 354 -9.95 -21.88 -2.91
N ALA A 355 -10.35 -20.98 -2.02
CA ALA A 355 -11.50 -21.22 -1.14
C ALA A 355 -12.81 -21.39 -1.94
N ILE A 356 -13.06 -20.53 -2.94
CA ILE A 356 -14.18 -20.71 -3.87
C ILE A 356 -14.09 -22.06 -4.57
N GLN A 357 -12.93 -22.40 -5.14
CA GLN A 357 -12.73 -23.64 -5.87
C GLN A 357 -12.93 -24.87 -4.99
N THR A 358 -12.46 -24.85 -3.74
CA THR A 358 -12.62 -25.96 -2.78
C THR A 358 -14.08 -26.20 -2.43
N MET A 359 -14.86 -25.11 -2.31
CA MET A 359 -16.30 -25.21 -2.00
C MET A 359 -17.18 -25.50 -3.22
N GLY A 360 -16.62 -25.35 -4.44
CA GLY A 360 -17.36 -25.60 -5.68
C GLY A 360 -18.57 -24.67 -5.82
N GLY A 361 -19.75 -25.21 -6.14
CA GLY A 361 -20.98 -24.42 -6.32
C GLY A 361 -21.36 -23.57 -5.10
N TRP A 362 -21.12 -24.07 -3.89
CA TRP A 362 -21.34 -23.31 -2.64
C TRP A 362 -20.41 -22.12 -2.49
N GLY A 363 -19.20 -22.20 -3.00
CA GLY A 363 -18.28 -21.06 -3.01
C GLY A 363 -18.62 -19.98 -4.04
N TYR A 364 -19.48 -20.28 -5.02
CA TYR A 364 -19.86 -19.39 -6.11
C TYR A 364 -21.12 -18.55 -5.82
N ILE A 365 -21.87 -18.92 -4.80
CA ILE A 365 -23.08 -18.19 -4.39
C ILE A 365 -22.82 -17.32 -3.18
N THR A 366 -23.68 -16.33 -2.97
CA THR A 366 -23.51 -15.29 -1.93
C THR A 366 -23.92 -15.72 -0.53
N ASP A 367 -24.29 -16.99 -0.32
CA ASP A 367 -24.66 -17.54 0.98
C ASP A 367 -23.43 -17.78 1.88
N HIS A 368 -22.25 -17.87 1.27
CA HIS A 368 -20.97 -18.05 1.93
C HIS A 368 -20.03 -16.85 1.69
N PRO A 369 -19.15 -16.55 2.63
CA PRO A 369 -18.34 -15.32 2.54
C PRO A 369 -17.16 -15.40 1.55
N VAL A 370 -16.85 -16.55 0.96
CA VAL A 370 -15.62 -16.78 0.19
C VAL A 370 -15.61 -15.98 -1.12
N GLU A 371 -16.76 -15.82 -1.80
CA GLU A 371 -16.87 -14.98 -3.00
C GLU A 371 -16.63 -13.51 -2.67
N LYS A 372 -17.16 -13.05 -1.52
CA LYS A 372 -16.91 -11.69 -1.03
C LYS A 372 -15.43 -11.47 -0.74
N TRP A 373 -14.77 -12.40 -0.06
CA TRP A 373 -13.35 -12.30 0.24
C TRP A 373 -12.49 -12.25 -1.02
N TYR A 374 -12.85 -12.96 -2.09
CA TYR A 374 -12.18 -12.88 -3.38
C TYR A 374 -12.31 -11.48 -4.00
N ARG A 375 -13.50 -10.90 -3.96
CA ARG A 375 -13.73 -9.52 -4.41
C ARG A 375 -12.93 -8.51 -3.58
N ASP A 376 -12.89 -8.70 -2.27
CA ASP A 376 -12.14 -7.85 -1.35
C ASP A 376 -10.62 -7.97 -1.56
N ALA A 377 -10.10 -9.18 -1.68
CA ALA A 377 -8.67 -9.46 -1.85
C ALA A 377 -8.10 -8.78 -3.11
N LYS A 378 -8.90 -8.63 -4.17
CA LYS A 378 -8.46 -8.02 -5.42
C LYS A 378 -7.98 -6.57 -5.25
N LEU A 379 -8.55 -5.83 -4.31
CA LEU A 379 -8.13 -4.46 -4.01
C LEU A 379 -6.65 -4.39 -3.63
N TYR A 380 -6.15 -5.39 -2.90
CA TYR A 380 -4.79 -5.40 -2.35
C TYR A 380 -3.69 -5.49 -3.40
N THR A 381 -3.98 -5.98 -4.59
CA THR A 381 -3.05 -5.92 -5.72
C THR A 381 -3.04 -4.58 -6.46
N ILE A 382 -3.92 -3.64 -6.08
CA ILE A 382 -4.16 -2.37 -6.79
C ILE A 382 -3.77 -1.16 -5.96
N PHE A 383 -4.37 -0.96 -4.78
CA PHE A 383 -4.17 0.24 -3.97
C PHE A 383 -2.82 0.23 -3.21
N GLU A 384 -2.42 1.37 -2.64
CA GLU A 384 -1.14 1.55 -1.92
C GLU A 384 0.09 1.12 -2.76
N GLY A 385 -0.01 1.35 -4.07
CA GLY A 385 0.94 0.90 -5.07
C GLY A 385 0.62 -0.49 -5.59
N THR A 386 0.36 -0.60 -6.89
CA THR A 386 0.02 -1.88 -7.54
C THR A 386 1.12 -2.92 -7.38
N SER A 387 0.81 -4.20 -7.58
CA SER A 387 1.82 -5.27 -7.59
C SER A 387 2.97 -4.99 -8.57
N GLU A 388 2.69 -4.30 -9.69
CA GLU A 388 3.70 -3.86 -10.66
C GLU A 388 4.61 -2.77 -10.08
N ILE A 389 4.05 -1.79 -9.35
CA ILE A 389 4.82 -0.77 -8.65
C ILE A 389 5.71 -1.41 -7.58
N GLN A 390 5.21 -2.40 -6.83
CA GLN A 390 6.03 -3.14 -5.86
C GLN A 390 7.21 -3.83 -6.55
N ARG A 391 6.96 -4.54 -7.67
CA ARG A 391 8.01 -5.18 -8.48
C ARG A 391 9.04 -4.18 -8.98
N MET A 392 8.59 -3.00 -9.42
CA MET A 392 9.49 -1.93 -9.88
C MET A 392 10.40 -1.44 -8.74
N VAL A 393 9.87 -1.24 -7.53
CA VAL A 393 10.67 -0.82 -6.36
C VAL A 393 11.69 -1.90 -6.00
N ILE A 394 11.27 -3.16 -5.91
CA ILE A 394 12.15 -4.29 -5.59
C ILE A 394 13.25 -4.44 -6.65
N SER A 395 12.90 -4.39 -7.95
CA SER A 395 13.89 -4.53 -9.04
C SER A 395 14.91 -3.40 -9.05
N ASN A 396 14.49 -2.16 -8.76
CA ASN A 396 15.39 -1.02 -8.63
C ASN A 396 16.35 -1.19 -7.43
N ALA A 397 15.84 -1.68 -6.30
CA ALA A 397 16.66 -1.95 -5.12
C ALA A 397 17.68 -3.07 -5.38
N LEU A 398 17.28 -4.16 -6.08
CA LEU A 398 18.18 -5.23 -6.48
C LEU A 398 19.28 -4.70 -7.43
N GLY A 399 18.93 -3.88 -8.41
CA GLY A 399 19.89 -3.27 -9.33
C GLY A 399 20.92 -2.37 -8.61
N ALA A 400 20.47 -1.62 -7.59
CA ALA A 400 21.35 -0.79 -6.79
C ALA A 400 22.29 -1.62 -5.89
N ALA A 401 21.80 -2.72 -5.30
CA ALA A 401 22.57 -3.59 -4.42
C ALA A 401 23.69 -4.36 -5.13
N VAL A 402 23.46 -4.75 -6.38
CA VAL A 402 24.47 -5.52 -7.17
C VAL A 402 25.55 -4.61 -7.76
N GLY A 403 25.31 -3.31 -7.90
CA GLY A 403 26.28 -2.29 -8.32
C GLY A 403 26.81 -2.47 -9.77
N THR A 404 27.08 -3.69 -10.18
CA THR A 404 27.51 -4.08 -11.54
C THR A 404 26.68 -5.29 -11.99
N PRO A 405 26.14 -5.33 -13.21
CA PRO A 405 25.43 -6.51 -13.69
C PRO A 405 26.29 -7.77 -13.56
N PRO A 406 25.75 -8.92 -13.13
CA PRO A 406 26.51 -10.16 -12.98
C PRO A 406 27.29 -10.57 -14.23
N LEU A 407 26.78 -10.24 -15.40
CA LEU A 407 27.46 -10.48 -16.69
C LEU A 407 28.76 -9.68 -16.79
N HIS A 408 28.83 -8.50 -16.20
CA HIS A 408 30.06 -7.70 -16.16
C HIS A 408 31.13 -8.31 -15.26
N VAL A 409 30.73 -8.89 -14.13
CA VAL A 409 31.63 -9.58 -13.20
C VAL A 409 32.17 -10.86 -13.80
N VAL A 410 31.36 -11.58 -14.58
CA VAL A 410 31.75 -12.83 -15.25
C VAL A 410 32.67 -12.58 -16.48
N LEU A 411 32.49 -11.44 -17.15
CA LEU A 411 33.27 -11.09 -18.35
C LEU A 411 34.51 -10.28 -18.06
N GLU A 412 34.76 -9.87 -16.80
CA GLU A 412 35.92 -9.09 -16.41
C GLU A 412 36.62 -9.57 -15.14
N PRO A 413 37.57 -10.43 -15.25
CA PRO A 413 38.69 -10.37 -14.34
C PRO A 413 39.55 -9.16 -14.78
N SER A 414 39.54 -8.10 -13.91
CA SER A 414 40.49 -6.98 -13.95
C SER A 414 41.16 -6.68 -15.29
N GLY A 415 40.56 -5.84 -16.13
CA GLY A 415 41.26 -5.21 -17.26
C GLY A 415 41.19 -5.90 -18.60
N GLY A 416 40.26 -6.82 -18.87
CA GLY A 416 40.12 -7.50 -20.14
C GLY A 416 39.65 -6.59 -21.30
N PRO A 417 39.90 -6.98 -22.57
CA PRO A 417 39.64 -6.15 -23.75
C PRO A 417 38.14 -5.75 -23.93
N LEU A 418 37.22 -6.47 -23.32
CA LEU A 418 35.77 -6.18 -23.39
C LEU A 418 35.35 -4.89 -22.62
N ASN A 419 36.07 -4.50 -21.57
CA ASN A 419 35.82 -3.23 -20.86
C ASN A 419 36.13 -2.00 -21.72
N ARG A 420 36.99 -2.10 -22.65
CA ARG A 420 37.30 -1.03 -23.63
C ARG A 420 36.19 -0.88 -24.67
N VAL A 421 35.45 -1.96 -24.92
CA VAL A 421 34.37 -2.01 -25.92
C VAL A 421 33.04 -1.54 -25.34
N PHE A 422 32.77 -1.84 -24.03
CA PHE A 422 31.48 -1.61 -23.39
C PHE A 422 31.49 -0.54 -22.28
N GLY A 423 32.29 0.52 -22.41
CA GLY A 423 32.36 1.60 -21.41
C GLY A 423 31.03 2.06 -20.82
N ARG A 424 31.05 2.56 -19.58
CA ARG A 424 29.89 2.94 -18.78
C ARG A 424 28.97 3.96 -19.50
N GLY A 425 27.66 3.68 -19.55
CA GLY A 425 26.61 4.71 -19.77
C GLY A 425 25.76 4.64 -21.03
N THR A 426 25.93 3.69 -21.99
CA THR A 426 25.06 3.53 -23.17
C THR A 426 24.36 2.17 -23.19
N PRO A 427 23.12 2.08 -23.71
CA PRO A 427 22.42 0.79 -23.84
C PRO A 427 23.27 -0.20 -24.66
N LEU A 428 23.43 -1.41 -24.13
CA LEU A 428 24.29 -2.47 -24.69
C LEU A 428 24.09 -2.71 -26.21
N ARG A 429 22.84 -2.56 -26.67
CA ARG A 429 22.46 -2.80 -28.07
C ARG A 429 23.06 -1.80 -29.07
N SER A 430 23.13 -0.50 -28.75
CA SER A 430 23.66 0.50 -29.68
C SER A 430 25.18 0.40 -29.81
N ARG A 431 25.91 0.11 -28.72
CA ARG A 431 27.37 -0.01 -28.73
C ARG A 431 27.87 -1.27 -29.40
N VAL A 432 27.16 -2.40 -29.27
CA VAL A 432 27.53 -3.65 -29.95
C VAL A 432 27.33 -3.51 -31.45
N ALA A 433 26.29 -2.84 -31.93
CA ALA A 433 26.04 -2.60 -33.34
C ALA A 433 27.09 -1.67 -33.95
N ASP A 434 27.43 -0.56 -33.29
CA ASP A 434 28.43 0.40 -33.79
C ASP A 434 29.85 -0.20 -33.78
N THR A 435 30.17 -1.02 -32.79
CA THR A 435 31.51 -1.66 -32.70
C THR A 435 31.63 -2.84 -33.65
N ALA A 436 30.58 -3.60 -33.90
CA ALA A 436 30.58 -4.68 -34.89
C ALA A 436 30.79 -4.15 -36.32
N LEU A 437 30.19 -2.99 -36.63
CA LEU A 437 30.39 -2.30 -37.93
C LEU A 437 31.81 -1.77 -38.10
N SER A 438 32.48 -1.33 -37.02
CA SER A 438 33.84 -0.78 -37.05
C SER A 438 34.95 -1.86 -37.01
N MET A 439 34.61 -3.13 -36.73
CA MET A 439 35.55 -4.24 -36.56
C MET A 439 35.42 -5.33 -37.64
N GLN A 440 34.68 -5.09 -38.72
CA GLN A 440 34.45 -6.08 -39.80
C GLN A 440 35.72 -6.73 -40.34
N ASP A 441 36.86 -6.03 -40.30
CA ASP A 441 38.15 -6.51 -40.84
C ASP A 441 39.10 -7.08 -39.75
N ARG A 442 38.71 -7.17 -38.49
CA ARG A 442 39.62 -7.51 -37.37
C ARG A 442 39.15 -8.64 -36.44
N VAL A 443 37.97 -9.20 -36.65
CA VAL A 443 37.41 -10.24 -35.77
C VAL A 443 37.24 -11.53 -36.54
N PRO A 444 37.72 -12.68 -36.05
CA PRO A 444 37.55 -13.97 -36.70
C PRO A 444 36.06 -14.33 -36.90
N GLU A 445 35.75 -14.85 -38.09
CA GLU A 445 34.36 -15.17 -38.53
C GLU A 445 33.51 -15.96 -37.51
N PRO A 446 34.04 -16.92 -36.72
CA PRO A 446 33.27 -17.63 -35.70
C PRO A 446 32.75 -16.74 -34.58
N VAL A 447 33.49 -15.69 -34.21
CA VAL A 447 33.12 -14.74 -33.14
C VAL A 447 32.06 -13.78 -33.65
N MET A 448 32.15 -13.36 -34.92
CA MET A 448 31.13 -12.54 -35.58
C MET A 448 29.81 -13.31 -35.76
N ARG A 449 29.83 -14.59 -36.10
CA ARG A 449 28.63 -15.43 -36.19
C ARG A 449 27.92 -15.58 -34.84
N LEU A 450 28.67 -15.67 -33.73
CA LEU A 450 28.12 -15.76 -32.41
C LEU A 450 27.46 -14.42 -31.98
N ALA A 451 28.12 -13.29 -32.23
CA ALA A 451 27.60 -11.95 -31.94
C ALA A 451 26.32 -11.64 -32.76
N MET A 452 26.29 -12.01 -34.04
CA MET A 452 25.11 -11.82 -34.90
C MET A 452 23.93 -12.75 -34.52
N LYS A 453 24.19 -13.91 -33.91
CA LYS A 453 23.15 -14.81 -33.41
C LYS A 453 22.48 -14.27 -32.16
N VAL A 454 23.25 -13.58 -31.31
CA VAL A 454 22.75 -12.93 -30.07
C VAL A 454 21.97 -11.63 -30.38
N LEU A 455 22.25 -10.97 -31.50
CA LEU A 455 21.64 -9.71 -31.92
C LEU A 455 20.36 -9.87 -32.76
N ARG A 456 20.01 -11.09 -33.21
CA ARG A 456 18.72 -11.32 -33.87
C ARG A 456 17.56 -11.22 -32.91
N PRO A 457 16.54 -10.40 -33.18
CA PRO A 457 15.32 -10.42 -32.38
C PRO A 457 14.65 -11.81 -32.50
N PRO A 458 14.07 -12.36 -31.43
CA PRO A 458 13.27 -13.57 -31.52
C PRO A 458 12.03 -13.30 -32.38
N GLY A 459 11.94 -13.94 -33.55
CA GLY A 459 10.71 -14.15 -34.29
C GLY A 459 10.21 -12.99 -35.16
N ARG A 460 10.50 -13.03 -36.44
CA ARG A 460 9.49 -12.92 -37.51
C ARG A 460 9.45 -14.24 -38.25
#